data_8cae8fe0f6349bfb3c6a452b561d5ed0
#
_entry.id   8cae8fe0f6349bfb3c6a452b561d5ed0
#
_cell.length_a   1.000
_cell.length_b   1.000
_cell.length_c   1.000
_cell.angle_alpha   90.00
_cell.angle_beta   90.00
_cell.angle_gamma   90.00
#
_symmetry.space_group_name_H-M   'P 1'
#
loop_
_entity.id
_entity.type
_entity.pdbx_description
1 polymer ?
#
loop_
_entity_poly.entity_id
_entity_poly.type
_entity_poly.pdbx_seq_one_letter_code
_entity_poly.pdbx_strand_id
1 'polypeptide(L)'
;MLLNAADKALWRLALPMIFSNITVPLLGLVDTAVIGHLDSPVYLGGVAVGATATSFLFMLLLFLRMSTTGLTAQAWGAKDPQRLARALVQPLALALGAGVLIILLRLPLIDLALHIVGGSEAVLEQARRFLEIRWLSAPASLANLVLLGWLLGVQYARAPVILLVVGNLLNIVLDLWLVMGLLMNVQGAALATVTAEYATLIIGLLMAKRVLTLRGVSLAMLKNAWRGDLRRLLALNRDIMLRSLLLQLCFGALTVFGARLGSDIVAVNAVLMTMLTFTAYALDGFAYAVEAHSGQAYGARDGSQLLEVWRAACRQSGMVALAFALIYSLAGQYIIALLTSLPSLQQLADRYLIWQTILPVVGVWCYLLDGMFIGATRGAEMRNSMAVAAAGFAVTLLTLPVLGNHGLWLALAVFLALRGLSLALIWRRHWRRGTWFS
;
A
#
# COMPACT_ATOMS: atom_id res chain seq x y z
N MET A 1 8.54 -5.39 29.93
CA MET A 1 8.04 -6.67 29.46
C MET A 1 9.00 -7.24 28.43
N LEU A 2 9.56 -8.41 28.68
CA LEU A 2 10.51 -9.01 27.76
C LEU A 2 9.77 -9.54 26.52
N LEU A 3 10.28 -9.19 25.34
CA LEU A 3 9.76 -9.69 24.07
C LEU A 3 10.19 -11.14 23.90
N ASN A 4 9.26 -12.03 23.52
CA ASN A 4 9.61 -13.42 23.20
C ASN A 4 10.21 -13.50 21.76
N ALA A 5 10.62 -14.70 21.34
CA ALA A 5 11.24 -14.90 20.03
C ALA A 5 10.30 -14.52 18.87
N ALA A 6 9.00 -14.83 18.99
CA ALA A 6 7.99 -14.50 17.99
C ALA A 6 7.80 -12.97 17.89
N ASP A 7 7.77 -12.27 19.02
CA ASP A 7 7.66 -10.82 19.06
C ASP A 7 8.87 -10.15 18.37
N LYS A 8 10.07 -10.64 18.67
CA LYS A 8 11.31 -10.13 18.04
C LYS A 8 11.33 -10.38 16.54
N ALA A 9 10.91 -11.55 16.10
CA ALA A 9 10.83 -11.89 14.68
C ALA A 9 9.83 -10.98 13.95
N LEU A 10 8.68 -10.72 14.58
CA LEU A 10 7.66 -9.82 14.04
C LEU A 10 8.22 -8.40 13.88
N TRP A 11 8.83 -7.84 14.92
CA TRP A 11 9.39 -6.49 14.89
C TRP A 11 10.56 -6.36 13.92
N ARG A 12 11.36 -7.39 13.76
CA ARG A 12 12.50 -7.38 12.82
C ARG A 12 12.06 -7.12 11.39
N LEU A 13 10.87 -7.56 11.02
CA LEU A 13 10.30 -7.33 9.70
C LEU A 13 9.32 -6.15 9.68
N ALA A 14 8.52 -5.97 10.73
CA ALA A 14 7.55 -4.90 10.83
C ALA A 14 8.19 -3.50 10.89
N LEU A 15 9.24 -3.34 11.68
CA LEU A 15 9.87 -2.04 11.89
C LEU A 15 10.46 -1.44 10.60
N PRO A 16 11.22 -2.19 9.77
CA PRO A 16 11.65 -1.68 8.47
C PRO A 16 10.48 -1.32 7.55
N MET A 17 9.40 -2.09 7.56
CA MET A 17 8.22 -1.81 6.73
C MET A 17 7.44 -0.58 7.20
N ILE A 18 7.32 -0.38 8.51
CA ILE A 18 6.71 0.83 9.09
C ILE A 18 7.53 2.06 8.66
N PHE A 19 8.85 1.98 8.80
CA PHE A 19 9.76 3.05 8.40
C PHE A 19 9.65 3.33 6.91
N SER A 20 9.62 2.30 6.07
CA SER A 20 9.43 2.39 4.63
C SER A 20 8.11 3.11 4.28
N ASN A 21 7.01 2.72 4.90
CA ASN A 21 5.70 3.31 4.65
C ASN A 21 5.63 4.79 5.04
N ILE A 22 6.22 5.15 6.18
CA ILE A 22 6.21 6.53 6.68
C ILE A 22 7.04 7.46 5.79
N THR A 23 8.13 6.96 5.18
CA THR A 23 8.99 7.78 4.33
C THR A 23 8.42 8.04 2.94
N VAL A 24 7.43 7.28 2.48
CA VAL A 24 6.77 7.50 1.18
C VAL A 24 6.23 8.93 1.03
N PRO A 25 5.49 9.50 2.00
CA PRO A 25 5.04 10.89 1.90
C PRO A 25 6.18 11.92 1.85
N LEU A 26 7.35 11.60 2.41
CA LEU A 26 8.50 12.52 2.42
C LEU A 26 9.02 12.80 1.01
N LEU A 27 8.99 11.81 0.13
CA LEU A 27 9.36 12.00 -1.27
C LEU A 27 8.45 13.02 -1.96
N GLY A 28 7.15 12.91 -1.73
CA GLY A 28 6.17 13.87 -2.25
C GLY A 28 6.42 15.29 -1.73
N LEU A 29 6.84 15.43 -0.47
CA LEU A 29 7.19 16.73 0.11
C LEU A 29 8.41 17.35 -0.57
N VAL A 30 9.43 16.56 -0.89
CA VAL A 30 10.63 17.05 -1.60
C VAL A 30 10.28 17.51 -3.01
N ASP A 31 9.52 16.71 -3.76
CA ASP A 31 9.05 17.08 -5.09
C ASP A 31 8.24 18.38 -5.05
N THR A 32 7.34 18.51 -4.09
CA THR A 32 6.53 19.72 -3.88
C THR A 32 7.43 20.93 -3.58
N ALA A 33 8.44 20.78 -2.74
CA ALA A 33 9.36 21.83 -2.40
C ALA A 33 10.19 22.29 -3.60
N VAL A 34 10.70 21.34 -4.40
CA VAL A 34 11.50 21.65 -5.58
C VAL A 34 10.66 22.33 -6.66
N ILE A 35 9.49 21.77 -6.99
CA ILE A 35 8.60 22.32 -8.02
C ILE A 35 7.93 23.60 -7.55
N GLY A 36 7.65 23.73 -6.26
CA GLY A 36 7.04 24.92 -5.67
C GLY A 36 7.91 26.17 -5.75
N HIS A 37 9.21 26.03 -6.00
CA HIS A 37 10.15 27.14 -6.20
C HIS A 37 10.22 27.61 -7.66
N LEU A 38 9.48 27.00 -8.56
CA LEU A 38 9.37 27.43 -9.95
C LEU A 38 8.47 28.67 -10.06
N ASP A 39 8.62 29.41 -11.16
CA ASP A 39 8.03 30.74 -11.36
C ASP A 39 6.50 30.78 -11.37
N SER A 40 5.83 29.66 -11.62
CA SER A 40 4.38 29.63 -11.76
C SER A 40 3.75 28.51 -10.92
N PRO A 41 2.61 28.75 -10.25
CA PRO A 41 1.88 27.71 -9.52
C PRO A 41 1.28 26.62 -10.43
N VAL A 42 1.23 26.88 -11.74
CA VAL A 42 0.75 25.90 -12.73
C VAL A 42 1.61 24.65 -12.75
N TYR A 43 2.91 24.78 -12.57
CA TYR A 43 3.84 23.63 -12.54
C TYR A 43 3.57 22.72 -11.34
N LEU A 44 3.39 23.33 -10.16
CA LEU A 44 3.04 22.56 -8.95
C LEU A 44 1.69 21.87 -9.11
N GLY A 45 0.69 22.59 -9.66
CA GLY A 45 -0.62 22.02 -9.94
C GLY A 45 -0.56 20.86 -10.93
N GLY A 46 0.26 20.97 -11.97
CA GLY A 46 0.47 19.92 -12.95
C GLY A 46 1.10 18.65 -12.35
N VAL A 47 2.12 18.83 -11.53
CA VAL A 47 2.75 17.70 -10.81
C VAL A 47 1.77 17.07 -9.83
N ALA A 48 0.98 17.85 -9.11
CA ALA A 48 -0.01 17.33 -8.17
C ALA A 48 -1.08 16.48 -8.87
N VAL A 49 -1.61 16.96 -9.99
CA VAL A 49 -2.59 16.21 -10.80
C VAL A 49 -1.96 14.94 -11.36
N GLY A 50 -0.76 15.03 -11.89
CA GLY A 50 -0.01 13.88 -12.40
C GLY A 50 0.28 12.85 -11.32
N ALA A 51 0.69 13.27 -10.15
CA ALA A 51 0.94 12.39 -9.01
C ALA A 51 -0.34 11.67 -8.54
N THR A 52 -1.47 12.36 -8.54
CA THR A 52 -2.77 11.77 -8.19
C THR A 52 -3.16 10.68 -9.18
N ALA A 53 -3.04 10.94 -10.49
CA ALA A 53 -3.33 9.97 -11.53
C ALA A 53 -2.40 8.75 -11.44
N THR A 54 -1.12 8.98 -11.20
CA THR A 54 -0.11 7.92 -11.05
C THR A 54 -0.39 7.06 -9.82
N SER A 55 -0.71 7.67 -8.69
CA SER A 55 -1.05 6.96 -7.46
C SER A 55 -2.26 6.05 -7.64
N PHE A 56 -3.30 6.56 -8.31
CA PHE A 56 -4.50 5.76 -8.58
C PHE A 56 -4.17 4.53 -9.44
N LEU A 57 -3.41 4.72 -10.52
CA LEU A 57 -3.00 3.63 -11.40
C LEU A 57 -2.19 2.56 -10.64
N PHE A 58 -1.20 2.98 -9.87
CA PHE A 58 -0.33 2.04 -9.15
C PHE A 58 -1.01 1.39 -7.95
N MET A 59 -1.96 2.06 -7.31
CA MET A 59 -2.76 1.44 -6.26
C MET A 59 -3.61 0.28 -6.78
N LEU A 60 -4.15 0.39 -8.00
CA LEU A 60 -4.85 -0.71 -8.65
C LEU A 60 -3.94 -1.89 -8.96
N LEU A 61 -2.65 -1.63 -9.19
CA LEU A 61 -1.66 -2.65 -9.54
C LEU A 61 -0.87 -3.18 -8.34
N LEU A 62 -1.18 -2.71 -7.12
CA LEU A 62 -0.52 -3.14 -5.89
C LEU A 62 -0.70 -4.63 -5.61
N PHE A 63 -1.69 -5.28 -6.22
CA PHE A 63 -1.91 -6.71 -6.12
C PHE A 63 -0.66 -7.53 -6.49
N LEU A 64 0.20 -7.00 -7.38
CA LEU A 64 1.45 -7.66 -7.77
C LEU A 64 2.38 -7.87 -6.57
N ARG A 65 2.51 -6.89 -5.69
CA ARG A 65 3.28 -7.04 -4.46
C ARG A 65 2.64 -8.06 -3.53
N MET A 66 1.35 -7.94 -3.30
CA MET A 66 0.62 -8.76 -2.33
C MET A 66 0.64 -10.25 -2.71
N SER A 67 0.31 -10.56 -3.96
CA SER A 67 0.32 -11.95 -4.45
C SER A 67 1.72 -12.55 -4.42
N THR A 68 2.73 -11.78 -4.79
CA THR A 68 4.13 -12.23 -4.77
C THR A 68 4.60 -12.53 -3.36
N THR A 69 4.27 -11.70 -2.38
CA THR A 69 4.62 -11.95 -0.98
C THR A 69 4.03 -13.26 -0.48
N GLY A 70 2.75 -13.49 -0.72
CA GLY A 70 2.07 -14.70 -0.27
C GLY A 70 2.66 -15.97 -0.89
N LEU A 71 2.83 -15.99 -2.21
CA LEU A 71 3.38 -17.14 -2.92
C LEU A 71 4.84 -17.42 -2.52
N THR A 72 5.63 -16.38 -2.35
CA THR A 72 7.03 -16.48 -1.95
C THR A 72 7.17 -17.01 -0.53
N ALA A 73 6.39 -16.47 0.40
CA ALA A 73 6.42 -16.91 1.80
C ALA A 73 6.04 -18.39 1.94
N GLN A 74 5.04 -18.85 1.19
CA GLN A 74 4.66 -20.26 1.16
C GLN A 74 5.78 -21.14 0.59
N ALA A 75 6.40 -20.73 -0.50
CA ALA A 75 7.52 -21.46 -1.10
C ALA A 75 8.70 -21.54 -0.14
N TRP A 76 8.98 -20.47 0.58
CA TRP A 76 10.03 -20.41 1.60
C TRP A 76 9.72 -21.36 2.77
N GLY A 77 8.48 -21.36 3.27
CA GLY A 77 8.05 -22.26 4.34
C GLY A 77 8.06 -23.74 3.94
N ALA A 78 7.71 -24.03 2.70
CA ALA A 78 7.76 -25.38 2.14
C ALA A 78 9.19 -25.86 1.82
N LYS A 79 10.18 -24.97 1.91
CA LYS A 79 11.59 -25.26 1.58
C LYS A 79 11.76 -25.80 0.15
N ASP A 80 11.02 -25.20 -0.79
CA ASP A 80 11.00 -25.60 -2.19
C ASP A 80 11.67 -24.53 -3.06
N PRO A 81 12.96 -24.68 -3.44
CA PRO A 81 13.67 -23.70 -4.24
C PRO A 81 13.04 -23.45 -5.61
N GLN A 82 12.44 -24.46 -6.21
CA GLN A 82 11.78 -24.34 -7.53
C GLN A 82 10.54 -23.43 -7.44
N ARG A 83 9.74 -23.59 -6.41
CA ARG A 83 8.58 -22.69 -6.16
C ARG A 83 9.04 -21.28 -5.82
N LEU A 84 10.15 -21.15 -5.11
CA LEU A 84 10.73 -19.85 -4.77
C LEU A 84 11.16 -19.06 -6.02
N ALA A 85 11.82 -19.76 -6.96
CA ALA A 85 12.19 -19.20 -8.25
C ALA A 85 10.95 -18.81 -9.09
N ARG A 86 9.96 -19.67 -9.12
CA ARG A 86 8.69 -19.42 -9.83
C ARG A 86 7.96 -18.20 -9.28
N ALA A 87 7.94 -18.03 -7.95
CA ALA A 87 7.31 -16.90 -7.30
C ALA A 87 7.97 -15.55 -7.62
N LEU A 88 9.21 -15.56 -8.10
CA LEU A 88 9.88 -14.37 -8.61
C LEU A 88 9.67 -14.19 -10.12
N VAL A 89 9.95 -15.23 -10.90
CA VAL A 89 10.00 -15.13 -12.37
C VAL A 89 8.63 -14.85 -12.99
N GLN A 90 7.61 -15.56 -12.59
CA GLN A 90 6.26 -15.38 -13.16
C GLN A 90 5.66 -14.01 -12.86
N PRO A 91 5.62 -13.54 -11.60
CA PRO A 91 5.14 -12.18 -11.32
C PRO A 91 5.99 -11.08 -11.95
N LEU A 92 7.31 -11.29 -12.03
CA LEU A 92 8.21 -10.32 -12.63
C LEU A 92 7.93 -10.19 -14.14
N ALA A 93 7.73 -11.30 -14.84
CA ALA A 93 7.33 -11.30 -16.24
C ALA A 93 5.99 -10.60 -16.46
N LEU A 94 5.01 -10.88 -15.59
CA LEU A 94 3.70 -10.22 -15.62
C LEU A 94 3.84 -8.71 -15.39
N ALA A 95 4.65 -8.30 -14.44
CA ALA A 95 4.89 -6.88 -14.12
C ALA A 95 5.56 -6.15 -15.29
N LEU A 96 6.59 -6.74 -15.87
CA LEU A 96 7.28 -6.16 -17.03
C LEU A 96 6.35 -6.07 -18.25
N GLY A 97 5.56 -7.11 -18.50
CA GLY A 97 4.58 -7.12 -19.58
C GLY A 97 3.50 -6.05 -19.40
N ALA A 98 2.94 -5.95 -18.19
CA ALA A 98 1.96 -4.91 -17.87
C ALA A 98 2.55 -3.51 -17.97
N GLY A 99 3.80 -3.33 -17.53
CA GLY A 99 4.50 -2.05 -17.63
C GLY A 99 4.73 -1.63 -19.06
N VAL A 100 5.16 -2.54 -19.93
CA VAL A 100 5.34 -2.28 -21.38
C VAL A 100 3.98 -1.93 -22.00
N LEU A 101 2.91 -2.63 -21.65
CA LEU A 101 1.57 -2.32 -22.14
C LEU A 101 1.13 -0.92 -21.73
N ILE A 102 1.42 -0.50 -20.51
CA ILE A 102 1.15 0.87 -20.04
C ILE A 102 1.94 1.90 -20.86
N ILE A 103 3.19 1.65 -21.17
CA ILE A 103 3.99 2.54 -22.04
C ILE A 103 3.35 2.67 -23.41
N LEU A 104 2.98 1.55 -24.02
CA LEU A 104 2.37 1.55 -25.36
C LEU A 104 1.02 2.26 -25.41
N LEU A 105 0.24 2.16 -24.35
CA LEU A 105 -1.08 2.76 -24.25
C LEU A 105 -1.09 4.06 -23.44
N ARG A 106 0.06 4.62 -23.08
CA ARG A 106 0.12 5.74 -22.14
C ARG A 106 -0.60 6.98 -22.65
N LEU A 107 -0.56 7.29 -23.93
CA LEU A 107 -1.22 8.49 -24.46
C LEU A 107 -2.75 8.45 -24.26
N PRO A 108 -3.47 7.39 -24.67
CA PRO A 108 -4.90 7.27 -24.37
C PRO A 108 -5.20 7.21 -22.88
N LEU A 109 -4.37 6.52 -22.11
CA LEU A 109 -4.56 6.38 -20.66
C LEU A 109 -4.37 7.73 -19.94
N ILE A 110 -3.39 8.53 -20.36
CA ILE A 110 -3.18 9.87 -19.81
C ILE A 110 -4.38 10.77 -20.14
N ASP A 111 -4.87 10.74 -21.36
CA ASP A 111 -6.05 11.52 -21.76
C ASP A 111 -7.26 11.16 -20.90
N LEU A 112 -7.52 9.87 -20.69
CA LEU A 112 -8.60 9.40 -19.84
C LEU A 112 -8.43 9.86 -18.38
N ALA A 113 -7.23 9.69 -17.83
CA ALA A 113 -6.93 10.06 -16.44
C ALA A 113 -7.12 11.57 -16.21
N LEU A 114 -6.65 12.39 -17.12
CA LEU A 114 -6.78 13.85 -17.01
C LEU A 114 -8.24 14.31 -17.20
N HIS A 115 -8.99 13.63 -18.03
CA HIS A 115 -10.42 13.89 -18.19
C HIS A 115 -11.19 13.60 -16.88
N ILE A 116 -10.84 12.52 -16.19
CA ILE A 116 -11.48 12.12 -14.92
C ILE A 116 -11.09 13.09 -13.79
N VAL A 117 -9.80 13.41 -13.65
CA VAL A 117 -9.31 14.29 -12.56
C VAL A 117 -9.79 15.72 -12.73
N GLY A 118 -9.76 16.23 -13.97
CA GLY A 118 -10.17 17.59 -14.29
C GLY A 118 -9.17 18.65 -13.82
N GLY A 119 -9.42 19.89 -14.20
CA GLY A 119 -8.60 21.05 -13.85
C GLY A 119 -8.57 22.08 -14.97
N SER A 120 -7.82 23.17 -14.77
CA SER A 120 -7.63 24.20 -15.81
C SER A 120 -6.77 23.64 -16.94
N GLU A 121 -6.93 24.17 -18.16
CA GLU A 121 -6.16 23.71 -19.33
C GLU A 121 -4.64 23.84 -19.12
N ALA A 122 -4.18 24.92 -18.48
CA ALA A 122 -2.76 25.13 -18.22
C ALA A 122 -2.19 24.06 -17.26
N VAL A 123 -2.93 23.72 -16.21
CA VAL A 123 -2.55 22.67 -15.24
C VAL A 123 -2.55 21.29 -15.91
N LEU A 124 -3.59 20.99 -16.70
CA LEU A 124 -3.69 19.72 -17.41
C LEU A 124 -2.58 19.54 -18.46
N GLU A 125 -2.15 20.60 -19.11
CA GLU A 125 -1.02 20.55 -20.04
C GLU A 125 0.28 20.18 -19.32
N GLN A 126 0.55 20.79 -18.17
CA GLN A 126 1.73 20.45 -17.36
C GLN A 126 1.65 19.04 -16.81
N ALA A 127 0.46 18.60 -16.37
CA ALA A 127 0.24 17.23 -15.94
C ALA A 127 0.49 16.23 -17.08
N ARG A 128 0.07 16.56 -18.29
CA ARG A 128 0.32 15.71 -19.47
C ARG A 128 1.81 15.57 -19.74
N ARG A 129 2.56 16.67 -19.73
CA ARG A 129 4.02 16.65 -19.92
C ARG A 129 4.72 15.80 -18.85
N PHE A 130 4.26 15.92 -17.60
CA PHE A 130 4.78 15.13 -16.50
C PHE A 130 4.49 13.64 -16.70
N LEU A 131 3.25 13.29 -17.02
CA LEU A 131 2.82 11.89 -17.14
C LEU A 131 3.42 11.18 -18.35
N GLU A 132 3.61 11.86 -19.47
CA GLU A 132 4.24 11.28 -20.66
C GLU A 132 5.63 10.73 -20.38
N ILE A 133 6.38 11.38 -19.50
CA ILE A 133 7.69 10.91 -19.04
C ILE A 133 7.55 9.97 -17.85
N ARG A 134 6.75 10.36 -16.85
CA ARG A 134 6.62 9.61 -15.58
C ARG A 134 6.17 8.17 -15.81
N TRP A 135 5.25 7.92 -16.72
CA TRP A 135 4.73 6.58 -16.98
C TRP A 135 5.67 5.71 -17.82
N LEU A 136 6.78 6.24 -18.32
CA LEU A 136 7.87 5.41 -18.87
C LEU A 136 8.52 4.54 -17.79
N SER A 137 8.35 4.85 -16.53
CA SER A 137 8.83 4.03 -15.41
C SER A 137 7.92 2.84 -15.11
N ALA A 138 6.77 2.68 -15.77
CA ALA A 138 5.80 1.65 -15.43
C ALA A 138 6.41 0.24 -15.32
N PRO A 139 7.24 -0.25 -16.26
CA PRO A 139 7.89 -1.55 -16.09
C PRO A 139 8.76 -1.62 -14.83
N ALA A 140 9.53 -0.58 -14.56
CA ALA A 140 10.38 -0.52 -13.36
C ALA A 140 9.57 -0.44 -12.09
N SER A 141 8.55 0.39 -12.05
CA SER A 141 7.69 0.55 -10.86
C SER A 141 6.96 -0.74 -10.50
N LEU A 142 6.40 -1.42 -11.49
CA LEU A 142 5.69 -2.69 -11.27
C LEU A 142 6.65 -3.82 -10.92
N ALA A 143 7.81 -3.89 -11.56
CA ALA A 143 8.85 -4.85 -11.21
C ALA A 143 9.39 -4.63 -9.80
N ASN A 144 9.50 -3.38 -9.37
CA ASN A 144 9.91 -3.05 -8.00
C ASN A 144 8.88 -3.53 -6.95
N LEU A 145 7.59 -3.48 -7.27
CA LEU A 145 6.56 -4.06 -6.40
C LEU A 145 6.75 -5.57 -6.24
N VAL A 146 7.02 -6.27 -7.34
CA VAL A 146 7.27 -7.72 -7.31
C VAL A 146 8.53 -8.03 -6.52
N LEU A 147 9.61 -7.30 -6.75
CA LEU A 147 10.88 -7.51 -6.02
C LEU A 147 10.72 -7.24 -4.53
N LEU A 148 10.05 -6.17 -4.17
CA LEU A 148 9.75 -5.86 -2.76
C LEU A 148 8.93 -6.98 -2.12
N GLY A 149 7.89 -7.44 -2.81
CA GLY A 149 7.05 -8.53 -2.33
C GLY A 149 7.83 -9.84 -2.15
N TRP A 150 8.68 -10.16 -3.11
CA TRP A 150 9.51 -11.37 -3.05
C TRP A 150 10.55 -11.31 -1.92
N LEU A 151 11.24 -10.18 -1.80
CA LEU A 151 12.24 -9.98 -0.74
C LEU A 151 11.60 -9.96 0.66
N LEU A 152 10.40 -9.41 0.76
CA LEU A 152 9.61 -9.46 1.99
C LEU A 152 9.18 -10.91 2.30
N GLY A 153 8.74 -11.65 1.30
CA GLY A 153 8.32 -13.04 1.45
C GLY A 153 9.42 -13.98 1.93
N VAL A 154 10.66 -13.74 1.50
CA VAL A 154 11.85 -14.48 2.01
C VAL A 154 12.39 -13.90 3.32
N GLN A 155 11.73 -12.90 3.87
CA GLN A 155 12.07 -12.26 5.15
C GLN A 155 13.44 -11.55 5.14
N TYR A 156 13.82 -10.99 3.99
CA TYR A 156 15.03 -10.18 3.88
C TYR A 156 14.74 -8.74 4.28
N ALA A 157 14.77 -8.48 5.58
CA ALA A 157 14.28 -7.25 6.20
C ALA A 157 15.06 -5.98 5.77
N ARG A 158 16.29 -6.11 5.30
CA ARG A 158 17.11 -4.97 4.87
C ARG A 158 16.66 -4.39 3.52
N ALA A 159 16.03 -5.21 2.69
CA ALA A 159 15.70 -4.82 1.32
C ALA A 159 14.78 -3.60 1.22
N PRO A 160 13.65 -3.52 1.94
CA PRO A 160 12.77 -2.36 1.83
C PRO A 160 13.48 -1.04 2.17
N VAL A 161 14.29 -1.04 3.23
CA VAL A 161 15.02 0.15 3.67
C VAL A 161 16.08 0.55 2.64
N ILE A 162 16.90 -0.39 2.16
CA ILE A 162 17.95 -0.11 1.19
C ILE A 162 17.35 0.42 -0.11
N LEU A 163 16.34 -0.25 -0.66
CA LEU A 163 15.71 0.15 -1.91
C LEU A 163 15.06 1.54 -1.78
N LEU A 164 14.39 1.78 -0.67
CA LEU A 164 13.74 3.05 -0.41
C LEU A 164 14.75 4.20 -0.25
N VAL A 165 15.77 4.01 0.58
CA VAL A 165 16.78 5.04 0.85
C VAL A 165 17.54 5.40 -0.42
N VAL A 166 18.02 4.40 -1.17
CA VAL A 166 18.76 4.64 -2.41
C VAL A 166 17.86 5.30 -3.46
N GLY A 167 16.63 4.81 -3.63
CA GLY A 167 15.68 5.38 -4.57
C GLY A 167 15.35 6.83 -4.27
N ASN A 168 15.06 7.13 -3.01
CA ASN A 168 14.70 8.49 -2.60
C ASN A 168 15.88 9.47 -2.68
N LEU A 169 17.07 9.05 -2.25
CA LEU A 169 18.26 9.90 -2.36
C LEU A 169 18.58 10.23 -3.80
N LEU A 170 18.53 9.24 -4.68
CA LEU A 170 18.79 9.43 -6.09
C LEU A 170 17.73 10.35 -6.73
N ASN A 171 16.47 10.18 -6.36
CA ASN A 171 15.38 11.03 -6.84
C ASN A 171 15.60 12.50 -6.40
N ILE A 172 15.95 12.73 -5.14
CA ILE A 172 16.23 14.07 -4.62
C ILE A 172 17.40 14.73 -5.36
N VAL A 173 18.51 14.02 -5.51
CA VAL A 173 19.70 14.53 -6.21
C VAL A 173 19.37 14.87 -7.66
N LEU A 174 18.65 14.00 -8.36
CA LEU A 174 18.26 14.22 -9.74
C LEU A 174 17.23 15.34 -9.89
N ASP A 175 16.28 15.48 -8.96
CA ASP A 175 15.35 16.60 -8.94
C ASP A 175 16.10 17.93 -8.86
N LEU A 176 17.03 18.05 -7.94
CA LEU A 176 17.83 19.27 -7.78
C LEU A 176 18.65 19.57 -9.04
N TRP A 177 19.22 18.56 -9.66
CA TRP A 177 20.02 18.73 -10.87
C TRP A 177 19.17 19.03 -12.10
N LEU A 178 18.13 18.24 -12.37
CA LEU A 178 17.34 18.37 -13.60
C LEU A 178 16.36 19.55 -13.55
N VAL A 179 15.70 19.77 -12.42
CA VAL A 179 14.71 20.86 -12.30
C VAL A 179 15.38 22.21 -12.08
N MET A 180 16.30 22.29 -11.12
CA MET A 180 16.95 23.54 -10.73
C MET A 180 18.22 23.82 -11.53
N GLY A 181 19.02 22.80 -11.84
CA GLY A 181 20.27 22.94 -12.59
C GLY A 181 20.09 23.08 -14.08
N LEU A 182 19.35 22.15 -14.71
CA LEU A 182 19.10 22.12 -16.15
C LEU A 182 17.80 22.80 -16.57
N LEU A 183 17.00 23.32 -15.62
CA LEU A 183 15.76 24.04 -15.87
C LEU A 183 14.72 23.26 -16.68
N MET A 184 14.62 21.96 -16.45
CA MET A 184 13.70 21.09 -17.19
C MET A 184 12.27 21.12 -16.69
N ASN A 185 11.97 21.86 -15.59
CA ASN A 185 10.63 22.02 -15.01
C ASN A 185 9.99 20.67 -14.62
N VAL A 186 8.70 20.48 -14.93
CA VAL A 186 7.96 19.25 -14.60
C VAL A 186 8.53 18.00 -15.30
N GLN A 187 9.08 18.19 -16.49
CA GLN A 187 9.73 17.09 -17.23
C GLN A 187 10.98 16.60 -16.50
N GLY A 188 11.72 17.51 -15.88
CA GLY A 188 12.87 17.17 -15.05
C GLY A 188 12.48 16.35 -13.81
N ALA A 189 11.41 16.74 -13.13
CA ALA A 189 10.90 15.98 -11.99
C ALA A 189 10.46 14.57 -12.38
N ALA A 190 9.75 14.44 -13.50
CA ALA A 190 9.33 13.14 -14.03
C ALA A 190 10.53 12.28 -14.40
N LEU A 191 11.52 12.85 -15.08
CA LEU A 191 12.73 12.12 -15.49
C LEU A 191 13.56 11.68 -14.28
N ALA A 192 13.64 12.50 -13.24
CA ALA A 192 14.31 12.15 -11.99
C ALA A 192 13.68 10.91 -11.36
N THR A 193 12.36 10.87 -11.28
CA THR A 193 11.62 9.71 -10.73
C THR A 193 11.80 8.47 -11.60
N VAL A 194 11.72 8.60 -12.92
CA VAL A 194 11.93 7.47 -13.85
C VAL A 194 13.33 6.87 -13.69
N THR A 195 14.34 7.71 -13.63
CA THR A 195 15.73 7.28 -13.45
C THR A 195 15.91 6.59 -12.09
N ALA A 196 15.35 7.16 -11.03
CA ALA A 196 15.40 6.57 -9.70
C ALA A 196 14.70 5.20 -9.65
N GLU A 197 13.57 5.04 -10.31
CA GLU A 197 12.84 3.78 -10.37
C GLU A 197 13.63 2.69 -11.10
N TYR A 198 14.25 3.00 -12.24
CA TYR A 198 15.07 2.03 -12.96
C TYR A 198 16.35 1.68 -12.20
N ALA A 199 16.98 2.64 -11.52
CA ALA A 199 18.13 2.37 -10.66
C ALA A 199 17.74 1.46 -9.47
N THR A 200 16.59 1.70 -8.87
CA THR A 200 16.03 0.84 -7.82
C THR A 200 15.77 -0.57 -8.34
N LEU A 201 15.27 -0.70 -9.56
CA LEU A 201 15.07 -2.00 -10.20
C LEU A 201 16.39 -2.77 -10.33
N ILE A 202 17.45 -2.12 -10.80
CA ILE A 202 18.78 -2.76 -10.94
C ILE A 202 19.28 -3.24 -9.58
N ILE A 203 19.20 -2.40 -8.56
CA ILE A 203 19.63 -2.76 -7.19
C ILE A 203 18.79 -3.90 -6.65
N GLY A 204 17.48 -3.85 -6.83
CA GLY A 204 16.56 -4.90 -6.38
C GLY A 204 16.83 -6.24 -7.08
N LEU A 205 17.15 -6.24 -8.38
CA LEU A 205 17.52 -7.44 -9.11
C LEU A 205 18.83 -8.03 -8.59
N LEU A 206 19.81 -7.19 -8.29
CA LEU A 206 21.08 -7.64 -7.69
C LEU A 206 20.87 -8.25 -6.31
N MET A 207 20.04 -7.65 -5.49
CA MET A 207 19.67 -8.19 -4.18
C MET A 207 18.93 -9.51 -4.29
N ALA A 208 17.99 -9.62 -5.23
CA ALA A 208 17.24 -10.84 -5.48
C ALA A 208 18.16 -11.96 -5.96
N LYS A 209 19.11 -11.66 -6.85
CA LYS A 209 20.12 -12.63 -7.31
C LYS A 209 20.94 -13.17 -6.14
N ARG A 210 21.38 -12.29 -5.26
CA ARG A 210 22.15 -12.69 -4.07
C ARG A 210 21.33 -13.61 -3.16
N VAL A 211 20.10 -13.26 -2.90
CA VAL A 211 19.19 -14.05 -2.04
C VAL A 211 18.89 -15.38 -2.70
N LEU A 212 18.66 -15.43 -4.01
CA LEU A 212 18.45 -16.68 -4.75
C LEU A 212 19.63 -17.63 -4.56
N THR A 213 20.85 -17.12 -4.71
CA THR A 213 22.07 -17.90 -4.50
C THR A 213 22.16 -18.43 -3.06
N LEU A 214 21.87 -17.57 -2.07
CA LEU A 214 21.89 -17.95 -0.65
C LEU A 214 20.81 -18.99 -0.30
N ARG A 215 19.70 -19.01 -1.01
CA ARG A 215 18.57 -19.92 -0.77
C ARG A 215 18.61 -21.19 -1.62
N GLY A 216 19.70 -21.43 -2.32
CA GLY A 216 19.91 -22.66 -3.08
C GLY A 216 19.20 -22.72 -4.44
N VAL A 217 18.84 -21.61 -5.01
CA VAL A 217 18.24 -21.55 -6.36
C VAL A 217 19.35 -21.48 -7.42
N SER A 218 19.36 -22.44 -8.33
CA SER A 218 20.31 -22.49 -9.42
C SER A 218 19.79 -21.75 -10.65
N LEU A 219 20.69 -21.44 -11.59
CA LEU A 219 20.33 -20.81 -12.85
C LEU A 219 19.39 -21.69 -13.69
N ALA A 220 19.56 -23.00 -13.62
CA ALA A 220 18.67 -23.96 -14.30
C ALA A 220 17.25 -23.91 -13.74
N MET A 221 17.08 -23.73 -12.44
CA MET A 221 15.77 -23.53 -11.81
C MET A 221 15.09 -22.26 -12.30
N LEU A 222 15.84 -21.17 -12.50
CA LEU A 222 15.31 -19.94 -13.05
C LEU A 222 14.81 -20.10 -14.48
N LYS A 223 15.53 -20.86 -15.31
CA LYS A 223 15.13 -21.12 -16.70
C LYS A 223 13.82 -21.92 -16.79
N ASN A 224 13.58 -22.80 -15.84
CA ASN A 224 12.37 -23.64 -15.79
C ASN A 224 11.23 -23.00 -14.98
N ALA A 225 11.43 -21.82 -14.40
CA ALA A 225 10.48 -21.19 -13.47
C ALA A 225 9.20 -20.68 -14.13
N TRP A 226 9.17 -20.48 -15.51
CA TRP A 226 8.03 -20.07 -16.26
C TRP A 226 6.98 -21.19 -16.34
N ARG A 227 7.35 -22.50 -16.12
CA ARG A 227 6.49 -23.68 -16.20
C ARG A 227 5.79 -23.90 -14.87
N GLY A 228 4.48 -24.10 -14.89
CA GLY A 228 3.66 -24.41 -13.73
C GLY A 228 2.49 -23.44 -13.60
N ASP A 229 1.84 -23.39 -12.49
CA ASP A 229 0.58 -22.76 -12.10
C ASP A 229 0.36 -21.29 -12.47
N LEU A 230 0.52 -20.90 -13.73
CA LEU A 230 0.22 -19.55 -14.21
C LEU A 230 -1.25 -19.19 -13.97
N ARG A 231 -2.14 -20.17 -14.14
CA ARG A 231 -3.59 -19.98 -13.92
C ARG A 231 -3.90 -19.58 -12.47
N ARG A 232 -3.23 -20.23 -11.50
CA ARG A 232 -3.37 -19.89 -10.07
C ARG A 232 -2.87 -18.46 -9.79
N LEU A 233 -1.74 -18.09 -10.37
CA LEU A 233 -1.20 -16.74 -10.24
C LEU A 233 -2.17 -15.69 -10.78
N LEU A 234 -2.70 -15.91 -11.99
CA LEU A 234 -3.64 -14.97 -12.63
C LEU A 234 -4.94 -14.87 -11.86
N ALA A 235 -5.47 -15.98 -11.36
CA ALA A 235 -6.69 -15.99 -10.55
C ALA A 235 -6.49 -15.24 -9.23
N LEU A 236 -5.37 -15.44 -8.55
CA LEU A 236 -5.04 -14.75 -7.31
C LEU A 236 -4.90 -13.24 -7.54
N ASN A 237 -4.19 -12.85 -8.58
CA ASN A 237 -4.01 -11.44 -8.92
C ASN A 237 -5.34 -10.76 -9.26
N ARG A 238 -6.21 -11.44 -10.02
CA ARG A 238 -7.55 -10.96 -10.33
C ARG A 238 -8.37 -10.71 -9.06
N ASP A 239 -8.38 -11.66 -8.14
CA ASP A 239 -9.16 -11.56 -6.90
C ASP A 239 -8.67 -10.41 -6.01
N ILE A 240 -7.35 -10.26 -5.86
CA ILE A 240 -6.78 -9.15 -5.09
C ILE A 240 -7.01 -7.81 -5.80
N MET A 241 -6.97 -7.77 -7.13
CA MET A 241 -7.28 -6.55 -7.89
C MET A 241 -8.73 -6.13 -7.66
N LEU A 242 -9.69 -7.05 -7.71
CA LEU A 242 -11.10 -6.77 -7.45
C LEU A 242 -11.32 -6.29 -6.02
N ARG A 243 -10.65 -6.89 -5.05
CA ARG A 243 -10.64 -6.43 -3.67
C ARG A 243 -10.16 -4.98 -3.56
N SER A 244 -9.03 -4.65 -4.20
CA SER A 244 -8.45 -3.32 -4.19
C SER A 244 -9.36 -2.29 -4.87
N LEU A 245 -10.03 -2.68 -5.95
CA LEU A 245 -10.99 -1.82 -6.64
C LEU A 245 -12.17 -1.47 -5.71
N LEU A 246 -12.73 -2.43 -5.00
CA LEU A 246 -13.80 -2.20 -4.02
C LEU A 246 -13.34 -1.25 -2.91
N LEU A 247 -12.13 -1.42 -2.42
CA LEU A 247 -11.53 -0.55 -1.40
C LEU A 247 -11.44 0.90 -1.91
N GLN A 248 -10.96 1.09 -3.13
CA GLN A 248 -10.85 2.42 -3.73
C GLN A 248 -12.22 3.07 -3.97
N LEU A 249 -13.22 2.28 -4.36
CA LEU A 249 -14.57 2.79 -4.52
C LEU A 249 -15.16 3.28 -3.20
N CYS A 250 -14.89 2.59 -2.09
CA CYS A 250 -15.35 3.02 -0.77
C CYS A 250 -14.69 4.34 -0.34
N PHE A 251 -13.38 4.48 -0.52
CA PHE A 251 -12.68 5.74 -0.22
C PHE A 251 -13.10 6.87 -1.15
N GLY A 252 -13.33 6.58 -2.43
CA GLY A 252 -13.85 7.55 -3.39
C GLY A 252 -15.25 8.04 -3.00
N ALA A 253 -16.11 7.13 -2.57
CA ALA A 253 -17.45 7.46 -2.07
C ALA A 253 -17.39 8.33 -0.82
N LEU A 254 -16.46 8.05 0.09
CA LEU A 254 -16.23 8.88 1.27
C LEU A 254 -15.92 10.33 0.89
N THR A 255 -15.05 10.53 -0.09
CA THR A 255 -14.69 11.86 -0.60
C THR A 255 -15.86 12.56 -1.26
N VAL A 256 -16.60 11.87 -2.13
CA VAL A 256 -17.73 12.44 -2.87
C VAL A 256 -18.86 12.86 -1.91
N PHE A 257 -19.22 12.00 -0.98
CA PHE A 257 -20.28 12.32 -0.01
C PHE A 257 -19.84 13.38 0.99
N GLY A 258 -18.57 13.43 1.35
CA GLY A 258 -18.01 14.54 2.15
C GLY A 258 -18.13 15.88 1.43
N ALA A 259 -17.88 15.90 0.13
CA ALA A 259 -18.02 17.11 -0.70
C ALA A 259 -19.47 17.62 -0.72
N ARG A 260 -20.45 16.73 -0.69
CA ARG A 260 -21.88 17.10 -0.66
C ARG A 260 -22.30 17.71 0.68
N LEU A 261 -21.57 17.45 1.76
CA LEU A 261 -21.84 18.00 3.09
C LEU A 261 -21.30 19.41 3.29
N GLY A 262 -20.45 19.89 2.38
CA GLY A 262 -19.92 21.24 2.39
C GLY A 262 -18.41 21.29 2.22
N SER A 263 -17.88 22.47 1.84
CA SER A 263 -16.43 22.68 1.63
C SER A 263 -15.62 22.58 2.91
N ASP A 264 -16.19 23.06 4.03
CA ASP A 264 -15.54 22.98 5.35
C ASP A 264 -15.39 21.52 5.78
N ILE A 265 -16.40 20.71 5.53
CA ILE A 265 -16.39 19.26 5.83
C ILE A 265 -15.33 18.54 5.01
N VAL A 266 -15.19 18.86 3.71
CA VAL A 266 -14.12 18.31 2.86
C VAL A 266 -12.74 18.61 3.45
N ALA A 267 -12.51 19.86 3.84
CA ALA A 267 -11.23 20.31 4.41
C ALA A 267 -10.93 19.59 5.73
N VAL A 268 -11.91 19.48 6.61
CA VAL A 268 -11.79 18.79 7.90
C VAL A 268 -11.54 17.30 7.69
N ASN A 269 -12.27 16.66 6.80
CA ASN A 269 -12.06 15.24 6.48
C ASN A 269 -10.68 14.99 5.90
N ALA A 270 -10.13 15.92 5.10
CA ALA A 270 -8.76 15.80 4.59
C ALA A 270 -7.72 15.79 5.72
N VAL A 271 -7.89 16.67 6.72
CA VAL A 271 -7.03 16.69 7.91
C VAL A 271 -7.12 15.36 8.68
N LEU A 272 -8.34 14.90 8.93
CA LEU A 272 -8.58 13.66 9.67
C LEU A 272 -8.08 12.43 8.88
N MET A 273 -8.21 12.44 7.56
CA MET A 273 -7.69 11.37 6.70
C MET A 273 -6.15 11.30 6.73
N THR A 274 -5.48 12.43 6.89
CA THR A 274 -4.03 12.46 7.08
C THR A 274 -3.63 11.70 8.35
N MET A 275 -4.34 11.92 9.44
CA MET A 275 -4.12 11.20 10.70
C MET A 275 -4.38 9.71 10.54
N LEU A 276 -5.47 9.34 9.86
CA LEU A 276 -5.79 7.94 9.59
C LEU A 276 -4.73 7.27 8.73
N THR A 277 -4.21 7.98 7.73
CA THR A 277 -3.17 7.46 6.84
C THR A 277 -1.87 7.15 7.60
N PHE A 278 -1.47 8.02 8.52
CA PHE A 278 -0.31 7.74 9.39
C PHE A 278 -0.52 6.48 10.23
N THR A 279 -1.69 6.36 10.82
CA THR A 279 -2.05 5.17 11.61
C THR A 279 -2.01 3.91 10.74
N ALA A 280 -2.59 3.98 9.54
CA ALA A 280 -2.61 2.87 8.61
C ALA A 280 -1.21 2.44 8.18
N TYR A 281 -0.30 3.38 7.93
CA TYR A 281 1.08 3.07 7.57
C TYR A 281 1.80 2.28 8.66
N ALA A 282 1.61 2.67 9.92
CA ALA A 282 2.21 1.95 11.04
C ALA A 282 1.61 0.54 11.18
N LEU A 283 0.29 0.42 11.12
CA LEU A 283 -0.39 -0.87 11.28
C LEU A 283 -0.16 -1.79 10.06
N ASP A 284 -0.06 -1.24 8.86
CA ASP A 284 0.29 -2.01 7.65
C ASP A 284 1.69 -2.62 7.71
N GLY A 285 2.63 -1.98 8.40
CA GLY A 285 3.94 -2.57 8.63
C GLY A 285 3.85 -3.91 9.37
N PHE A 286 2.98 -4.00 10.36
CA PHE A 286 2.70 -5.26 11.04
C PHE A 286 1.98 -6.25 10.12
N ALA A 287 1.07 -5.78 9.29
CA ALA A 287 0.39 -6.64 8.32
C ALA A 287 1.39 -7.29 7.35
N TYR A 288 2.38 -6.55 6.88
CA TYR A 288 3.43 -7.08 6.00
C TYR A 288 4.26 -8.15 6.70
N ALA A 289 4.61 -7.93 7.97
CA ALA A 289 5.31 -8.94 8.76
C ALA A 289 4.46 -10.21 8.94
N VAL A 290 3.17 -10.05 9.18
CA VAL A 290 2.23 -11.18 9.28
C VAL A 290 2.11 -11.91 7.95
N GLU A 291 2.05 -11.22 6.81
CA GLU A 291 2.04 -11.84 5.49
C GLU A 291 3.22 -12.81 5.31
N ALA A 292 4.41 -12.35 5.64
CA ALA A 292 5.62 -13.14 5.46
C ALA A 292 5.70 -14.32 6.44
N HIS A 293 5.46 -14.07 7.71
CA HIS A 293 5.58 -15.11 8.75
C HIS A 293 4.43 -16.11 8.70
N SER A 294 3.19 -15.65 8.50
CA SER A 294 2.05 -16.57 8.38
C SER A 294 2.09 -17.36 7.08
N GLY A 295 2.59 -16.77 6.00
CA GLY A 295 2.79 -17.47 4.74
C GLY A 295 3.85 -18.57 4.86
N GLN A 296 4.92 -18.31 5.59
CA GLN A 296 5.94 -19.32 5.92
C GLN A 296 5.33 -20.47 6.72
N ALA A 297 4.56 -20.17 7.75
CA ALA A 297 3.89 -21.19 8.55
C ALA A 297 2.87 -21.99 7.73
N TYR A 298 2.17 -21.31 6.81
CA TYR A 298 1.23 -21.95 5.90
C TYR A 298 1.96 -22.92 4.94
N GLY A 299 3.07 -22.50 4.36
CA GLY A 299 3.88 -23.36 3.48
C GLY A 299 4.46 -24.57 4.19
N ALA A 300 4.87 -24.40 5.46
CA ALA A 300 5.37 -25.47 6.31
C ALA A 300 4.24 -26.33 6.91
N ARG A 301 3.00 -25.94 6.77
CA ARG A 301 1.81 -26.56 7.37
C ARG A 301 1.92 -26.70 8.89
N ASP A 302 2.53 -25.70 9.53
CA ASP A 302 2.80 -25.68 10.98
C ASP A 302 1.78 -24.79 11.70
N GLY A 303 0.77 -25.41 12.29
CA GLY A 303 -0.28 -24.71 13.03
C GLY A 303 0.22 -24.02 14.29
N SER A 304 1.20 -24.58 14.99
CA SER A 304 1.80 -23.98 16.18
C SER A 304 2.53 -22.68 15.82
N GLN A 305 3.32 -22.68 14.76
CA GLN A 305 4.02 -21.51 14.27
C GLN A 305 3.05 -20.41 13.83
N LEU A 306 1.98 -20.78 13.15
CA LEU A 306 0.94 -19.85 12.71
C LEU A 306 0.28 -19.15 13.91
N LEU A 307 -0.07 -19.90 14.95
CA LEU A 307 -0.66 -19.36 16.17
C LEU A 307 0.31 -18.46 16.95
N GLU A 308 1.59 -18.81 16.99
CA GLU A 308 2.61 -17.95 17.61
C GLU A 308 2.73 -16.61 16.88
N VAL A 309 2.77 -16.63 15.55
CA VAL A 309 2.78 -15.42 14.72
C VAL A 309 1.54 -14.57 14.99
N TRP A 310 0.37 -15.19 15.00
CA TRP A 310 -0.90 -14.49 15.23
C TRP A 310 -0.95 -13.86 16.62
N ARG A 311 -0.56 -14.60 17.67
CA ARG A 311 -0.54 -14.07 19.03
C ARG A 311 0.44 -12.92 19.19
N ALA A 312 1.65 -13.05 18.62
CA ALA A 312 2.64 -11.97 18.63
C ALA A 312 2.11 -10.73 17.90
N ALA A 313 1.51 -10.91 16.74
CA ALA A 313 0.92 -9.83 15.96
C ALA A 313 -0.20 -9.13 16.73
N CYS A 314 -1.10 -9.87 17.35
CA CYS A 314 -2.18 -9.32 18.17
C CYS A 314 -1.64 -8.50 19.34
N ARG A 315 -0.65 -9.02 20.06
CA ARG A 315 -0.05 -8.30 21.19
C ARG A 315 0.63 -7.01 20.75
N GLN A 316 1.55 -7.11 19.80
CA GLN A 316 2.40 -5.98 19.43
C GLN A 316 1.63 -4.90 18.66
N SER A 317 0.87 -5.29 17.64
CA SER A 317 0.08 -4.31 16.89
C SER A 317 -1.12 -3.79 17.66
N GLY A 318 -1.70 -4.59 18.54
CA GLY A 318 -2.74 -4.14 19.45
C GLY A 318 -2.24 -3.06 20.40
N MET A 319 -1.02 -3.21 20.95
CA MET A 319 -0.38 -2.18 21.78
C MET A 319 -0.10 -0.91 20.99
N VAL A 320 0.37 -1.02 19.76
CA VAL A 320 0.62 0.14 18.88
C VAL A 320 -0.70 0.85 18.53
N ALA A 321 -1.73 0.10 18.20
CA ALA A 321 -3.06 0.67 17.92
C ALA A 321 -3.62 1.41 19.14
N LEU A 322 -3.48 0.83 20.33
CA LEU A 322 -3.89 1.46 21.58
C LEU A 322 -3.07 2.72 21.85
N ALA A 323 -1.77 2.70 21.58
CA ALA A 323 -0.90 3.87 21.71
C ALA A 323 -1.36 5.00 20.76
N PHE A 324 -1.70 4.70 19.50
CA PHE A 324 -2.27 5.69 18.59
C PHE A 324 -3.59 6.25 19.11
N ALA A 325 -4.48 5.40 19.62
CA ALA A 325 -5.74 5.82 20.18
C ALA A 325 -5.54 6.78 21.36
N LEU A 326 -4.62 6.48 22.28
CA LEU A 326 -4.28 7.33 23.41
C LEU A 326 -3.65 8.65 22.96
N ILE A 327 -2.73 8.63 22.01
CA ILE A 327 -2.10 9.84 21.48
C ILE A 327 -3.14 10.76 20.84
N TYR A 328 -4.05 10.23 20.04
CA TYR A 328 -5.11 11.02 19.43
C TYR A 328 -6.14 11.52 20.44
N SER A 329 -6.42 10.75 21.47
CA SER A 329 -7.32 11.17 22.53
C SER A 329 -6.74 12.32 23.37
N LEU A 330 -5.43 12.25 23.70
CA LEU A 330 -4.80 13.21 24.59
C LEU A 330 -4.18 14.41 23.86
N ALA A 331 -3.62 14.18 22.68
CA ALA A 331 -2.86 15.18 21.94
C ALA A 331 -3.41 15.46 20.53
N GLY A 332 -4.58 14.94 20.19
CA GLY A 332 -5.15 15.10 18.86
C GLY A 332 -5.39 16.53 18.44
N GLN A 333 -5.77 17.39 19.40
CA GLN A 333 -5.95 18.83 19.15
C GLN A 333 -4.66 19.51 18.72
N TYR A 334 -3.52 19.14 19.32
CA TYR A 334 -2.21 19.66 18.94
C TYR A 334 -1.80 19.17 17.55
N ILE A 335 -2.11 17.93 17.21
CA ILE A 335 -1.83 17.36 15.88
C ILE A 335 -2.65 18.08 14.82
N ILE A 336 -3.93 18.34 15.09
CA ILE A 336 -4.80 19.11 14.18
C ILE A 336 -4.24 20.52 13.99
N ALA A 337 -3.76 21.15 15.06
CA ALA A 337 -3.15 22.50 15.00
C ALA A 337 -1.88 22.51 14.14
N LEU A 338 -1.12 21.43 14.09
CA LEU A 338 0.03 21.29 13.19
C LEU A 338 -0.38 21.12 11.73
N LEU A 339 -1.53 20.49 11.48
CA LEU A 339 -2.01 20.20 10.13
C LEU A 339 -2.79 21.36 9.49
N THR A 340 -3.43 22.19 10.30
CA THR A 340 -4.16 23.38 9.83
C THR A 340 -4.00 24.54 10.82
N SER A 341 -3.81 25.74 10.29
CA SER A 341 -3.72 26.97 11.09
C SER A 341 -5.06 27.70 11.26
N LEU A 342 -6.10 27.25 10.54
CA LEU A 342 -7.41 27.91 10.56
C LEU A 342 -8.21 27.51 11.82
N PRO A 343 -8.55 28.46 12.72
CA PRO A 343 -9.25 28.12 13.96
C PRO A 343 -10.61 27.46 13.74
N SER A 344 -11.34 27.87 12.70
CA SER A 344 -12.65 27.30 12.38
C SER A 344 -12.55 25.80 12.01
N LEU A 345 -11.52 25.42 11.23
CA LEU A 345 -11.26 24.04 10.86
C LEU A 345 -10.76 23.22 12.05
N GLN A 346 -9.95 23.83 12.92
CA GLN A 346 -9.48 23.17 14.15
C GLN A 346 -10.65 22.80 15.06
N GLN A 347 -11.57 23.72 15.27
CA GLN A 347 -12.76 23.47 16.09
C GLN A 347 -13.68 22.42 15.49
N LEU A 348 -13.90 22.48 14.18
CA LEU A 348 -14.75 21.51 13.48
C LEU A 348 -14.10 20.11 13.48
N ALA A 349 -12.79 20.03 13.25
CA ALA A 349 -12.04 18.77 13.28
C ALA A 349 -12.11 18.13 14.69
N ASP A 350 -12.08 18.92 15.74
CA ASP A 350 -12.14 18.44 17.11
C ASP A 350 -13.44 17.67 17.41
N ARG A 351 -14.54 18.04 16.76
CA ARG A 351 -15.82 17.32 16.89
C ARG A 351 -15.76 15.88 16.37
N TYR A 352 -14.92 15.64 15.35
CA TYR A 352 -14.79 14.33 14.69
C TYR A 352 -13.55 13.57 15.16
N LEU A 353 -12.76 14.16 16.06
CA LEU A 353 -11.51 13.57 16.53
C LEU A 353 -11.72 12.21 17.22
N ILE A 354 -12.87 11.99 17.82
CA ILE A 354 -13.21 10.73 18.48
C ILE A 354 -13.08 9.54 17.50
N TRP A 355 -13.36 9.74 16.22
CA TRP A 355 -13.25 8.68 15.22
C TRP A 355 -11.79 8.25 15.02
N GLN A 356 -10.84 9.19 15.15
CA GLN A 356 -9.41 8.87 15.07
C GLN A 356 -8.91 8.08 16.28
N THR A 357 -9.61 8.18 17.40
CA THR A 357 -9.36 7.35 18.59
C THR A 357 -9.93 5.94 18.42
N ILE A 358 -11.10 5.81 17.81
CA ILE A 358 -11.79 4.53 17.62
C ILE A 358 -11.17 3.70 16.49
N LEU A 359 -10.86 4.32 15.35
CA LEU A 359 -10.46 3.63 14.13
C LEU A 359 -9.20 2.77 14.27
N PRO A 360 -8.13 3.17 14.98
CA PRO A 360 -6.96 2.28 15.13
C PRO A 360 -7.31 0.97 15.82
N VAL A 361 -8.13 1.02 16.85
CA VAL A 361 -8.53 -0.17 17.62
C VAL A 361 -9.44 -1.08 16.80
N VAL A 362 -10.33 -0.51 16.00
CA VAL A 362 -11.22 -1.27 15.12
C VAL A 362 -10.47 -1.81 13.92
N GLY A 363 -9.60 -1.00 13.32
CA GLY A 363 -8.92 -1.32 12.07
C GLY A 363 -7.77 -2.30 12.20
N VAL A 364 -7.09 -2.38 13.33
CA VAL A 364 -5.91 -3.23 13.50
C VAL A 364 -6.20 -4.69 13.15
N TRP A 365 -7.37 -5.19 13.52
CA TRP A 365 -7.78 -6.58 13.28
C TRP A 365 -7.92 -6.86 11.79
N CYS A 366 -8.50 -5.93 11.03
CA CYS A 366 -8.64 -6.13 9.59
C CYS A 366 -7.28 -6.14 8.88
N TYR A 367 -6.35 -5.30 9.30
CA TYR A 367 -5.00 -5.28 8.71
C TYR A 367 -4.24 -6.58 8.99
N LEU A 368 -4.29 -7.07 10.22
CA LEU A 368 -3.64 -8.32 10.59
C LEU A 368 -4.25 -9.53 9.87
N LEU A 369 -5.57 -9.58 9.79
CA LEU A 369 -6.26 -10.68 9.10
C LEU A 369 -6.03 -10.62 7.59
N ASP A 370 -5.97 -9.44 6.99
CA ASP A 370 -5.54 -9.29 5.60
C ASP A 370 -4.15 -9.91 5.39
N GLY A 371 -3.23 -9.65 6.29
CA GLY A 371 -1.90 -10.26 6.26
C GLY A 371 -1.94 -11.78 6.31
N MET A 372 -2.76 -12.35 7.19
CA MET A 372 -2.95 -13.79 7.28
C MET A 372 -3.51 -14.41 6.00
N PHE A 373 -4.51 -13.78 5.40
CA PHE A 373 -5.14 -14.28 4.17
C PHE A 373 -4.25 -14.09 2.94
N ILE A 374 -3.47 -13.03 2.88
CA ILE A 374 -2.45 -12.85 1.82
C ILE A 374 -1.38 -13.93 1.95
N GLY A 375 -0.89 -14.20 3.15
CA GLY A 375 0.08 -15.28 3.39
C GLY A 375 -0.46 -16.66 3.00
N ALA A 376 -1.76 -16.88 3.17
CA ALA A 376 -2.43 -18.09 2.75
C ALA A 376 -2.83 -18.09 1.26
N THR A 377 -2.64 -16.98 0.57
CA THR A 377 -3.06 -16.75 -0.83
C THR A 377 -4.54 -17.02 -1.09
N ARG A 378 -5.39 -16.68 -0.13
CA ARG A 378 -6.85 -16.85 -0.20
C ARG A 378 -7.51 -15.60 -0.78
N GLY A 379 -7.20 -15.30 -2.04
CA GLY A 379 -7.69 -14.10 -2.71
C GLY A 379 -9.20 -14.03 -2.86
N ALA A 380 -9.86 -15.14 -3.19
CA ALA A 380 -11.30 -15.18 -3.36
C ALA A 380 -12.05 -14.84 -2.08
N GLU A 381 -11.58 -15.35 -0.93
CA GLU A 381 -12.19 -15.05 0.37
C GLU A 381 -11.96 -13.60 0.78
N MET A 382 -10.79 -13.03 0.49
CA MET A 382 -10.50 -11.62 0.72
C MET A 382 -11.42 -10.72 -0.13
N ARG A 383 -11.60 -11.06 -1.39
CA ARG A 383 -12.50 -10.35 -2.29
C ARG A 383 -13.94 -10.37 -1.77
N ASN A 384 -14.41 -11.54 -1.35
CA ASN A 384 -15.77 -11.70 -0.82
C ASN A 384 -15.97 -10.94 0.48
N SER A 385 -14.96 -10.97 1.37
CA SER A 385 -14.95 -10.17 2.61
C SER A 385 -15.03 -8.69 2.33
N MET A 386 -14.27 -8.20 1.35
CA MET A 386 -14.30 -6.81 0.94
C MET A 386 -15.66 -6.41 0.38
N ALA A 387 -16.30 -7.31 -0.38
CA ALA A 387 -17.66 -7.06 -0.90
C ALA A 387 -18.68 -6.92 0.23
N VAL A 388 -18.62 -7.77 1.25
CA VAL A 388 -19.47 -7.68 2.44
C VAL A 388 -19.24 -6.36 3.17
N ALA A 389 -17.99 -5.97 3.36
CA ALA A 389 -17.64 -4.72 4.01
C ALA A 389 -18.12 -3.50 3.21
N ALA A 390 -17.98 -3.53 1.89
CA ALA A 390 -18.48 -2.48 1.00
C ALA A 390 -20.01 -2.36 1.04
N ALA A 391 -20.72 -3.46 1.13
CA ALA A 391 -22.17 -3.46 1.31
C ALA A 391 -22.57 -2.82 2.63
N GLY A 392 -21.88 -3.15 3.72
CA GLY A 392 -22.10 -2.53 5.03
C GLY A 392 -21.80 -1.03 5.02
N PHE A 393 -20.75 -0.62 4.33
CA PHE A 393 -20.41 0.78 4.11
C PHE A 393 -21.55 1.51 3.39
N ALA A 394 -22.03 0.95 2.29
CA ALA A 394 -23.12 1.55 1.51
C ALA A 394 -24.41 1.68 2.34
N VAL A 395 -24.77 0.65 3.10
CA VAL A 395 -25.94 0.69 3.99
C VAL A 395 -25.78 1.77 5.06
N THR A 396 -24.60 1.91 5.64
CA THR A 396 -24.33 2.91 6.67
C THR A 396 -24.38 4.33 6.12
N LEU A 397 -24.08 4.52 4.82
CA LEU A 397 -24.24 5.83 4.17
C LEU A 397 -25.69 6.34 4.21
N LEU A 398 -26.68 5.49 4.40
CA LEU A 398 -28.08 5.89 4.55
C LEU A 398 -28.32 6.71 5.84
N THR A 399 -27.38 6.69 6.79
CA THR A 399 -27.43 7.50 8.01
C THR A 399 -27.01 8.96 7.81
N LEU A 400 -26.47 9.32 6.65
CA LEU A 400 -25.99 10.66 6.37
C LEU A 400 -27.01 11.77 6.61
N PRO A 401 -28.29 11.63 6.21
CA PRO A 401 -29.29 12.67 6.46
C PRO A 401 -29.52 12.97 7.93
N VAL A 402 -29.28 11.98 8.82
CA VAL A 402 -29.49 12.11 10.27
C VAL A 402 -28.19 12.48 10.99
N LEU A 403 -27.08 11.80 10.65
CA LEU A 403 -25.81 11.92 11.38
C LEU A 403 -24.82 12.89 10.71
N GLY A 404 -25.03 13.26 9.46
CA GLY A 404 -24.12 14.13 8.72
C GLY A 404 -22.73 13.51 8.59
N ASN A 405 -21.68 14.29 8.84
CA ASN A 405 -20.30 13.81 8.73
C ASN A 405 -19.96 12.67 9.71
N HIS A 406 -20.62 12.59 10.85
CA HIS A 406 -20.50 11.43 11.74
C HIS A 406 -20.93 10.13 11.04
N GLY A 407 -21.90 10.20 10.15
CA GLY A 407 -22.33 9.06 9.33
C GLY A 407 -21.27 8.56 8.37
N LEU A 408 -20.44 9.44 7.78
CA LEU A 408 -19.32 9.06 6.93
C LEU A 408 -18.26 8.30 7.71
N TRP A 409 -17.87 8.81 8.87
CA TRP A 409 -16.88 8.16 9.72
C TRP A 409 -17.40 6.86 10.31
N LEU A 410 -18.69 6.81 10.65
CA LEU A 410 -19.34 5.57 11.05
C LEU A 410 -19.31 4.54 9.92
N ALA A 411 -19.58 4.96 8.68
CA ALA A 411 -19.52 4.07 7.52
C ALA A 411 -18.13 3.48 7.35
N LEU A 412 -17.08 4.29 7.53
CA LEU A 412 -15.69 3.81 7.48
C LEU A 412 -15.38 2.84 8.61
N ALA A 413 -15.84 3.13 9.83
CA ALA A 413 -15.68 2.25 10.99
C ALA A 413 -16.38 0.90 10.78
N VAL A 414 -17.60 0.92 10.26
CA VAL A 414 -18.37 -0.29 9.90
C VAL A 414 -17.65 -1.07 8.80
N PHE A 415 -17.11 -0.39 7.80
CA PHE A 415 -16.33 -1.02 6.73
C PHE A 415 -15.12 -1.79 7.29
N LEU A 416 -14.32 -1.15 8.14
CA LEU A 416 -13.16 -1.80 8.75
C LEU A 416 -13.57 -2.94 9.70
N ALA A 417 -14.61 -2.74 10.49
CA ALA A 417 -15.12 -3.76 11.41
C ALA A 417 -15.64 -4.99 10.66
N LEU A 418 -16.37 -4.81 9.57
CA LEU A 418 -16.91 -5.92 8.77
C LEU A 418 -15.80 -6.66 8.03
N ARG A 419 -14.78 -5.95 7.53
CA ARG A 419 -13.59 -6.61 6.96
C ARG A 419 -12.94 -7.54 7.98
N GLY A 420 -12.66 -7.02 9.17
CA GLY A 420 -12.06 -7.81 10.23
C GLY A 420 -12.94 -8.96 10.69
N LEU A 421 -14.22 -8.70 10.94
CA LEU A 421 -15.16 -9.71 11.41
C LEU A 421 -15.37 -10.85 10.39
N SER A 422 -15.60 -10.51 9.13
CA SER A 422 -15.83 -11.52 8.09
C SER A 422 -14.60 -12.40 7.89
N LEU A 423 -13.40 -11.82 7.85
CA LEU A 423 -12.16 -12.59 7.76
C LEU A 423 -11.94 -13.46 9.00
N ALA A 424 -12.21 -12.94 10.19
CA ALA A 424 -12.09 -13.70 11.42
C ALA A 424 -13.03 -14.91 11.45
N LEU A 425 -14.28 -14.75 10.99
CA LEU A 425 -15.25 -15.83 10.92
C LEU A 425 -14.83 -16.89 9.89
N ILE A 426 -14.31 -16.49 8.75
CA ILE A 426 -13.81 -17.40 7.71
C ILE A 426 -12.61 -18.20 8.26
N TRP A 427 -11.65 -17.52 8.90
CA TRP A 427 -10.49 -18.18 9.47
C TRP A 427 -10.87 -19.17 10.57
N ARG A 428 -11.76 -18.77 11.49
CA ARG A 428 -12.28 -19.62 12.56
C ARG A 428 -12.94 -20.89 11.99
N ARG A 429 -13.73 -20.73 10.94
CA ARG A 429 -14.38 -21.88 10.26
C ARG A 429 -13.36 -22.84 9.69
N HIS A 430 -12.35 -22.33 8.96
CA HIS A 430 -11.29 -23.17 8.40
C HIS A 430 -10.44 -23.82 9.49
N TRP A 431 -10.15 -23.09 10.55
CA TRP A 431 -9.35 -23.61 11.65
C TRP A 431 -10.05 -24.78 12.37
N ARG A 432 -11.33 -24.63 12.65
CA ARG A 432 -12.13 -25.70 13.28
C ARG A 432 -12.29 -26.93 12.41
N ARG A 433 -12.38 -26.75 11.09
CA ARG A 433 -12.54 -27.86 10.12
C ARG A 433 -11.20 -28.46 9.72
N GLY A 434 -10.08 -27.90 10.14
CA GLY A 434 -8.75 -28.34 9.71
C GLY A 434 -8.45 -28.09 8.24
N THR A 435 -9.15 -27.13 7.60
CA THR A 435 -9.04 -26.85 6.15
C THR A 435 -8.18 -25.62 5.82
N TRP A 436 -7.55 -24.99 6.83
CA TRP A 436 -6.78 -23.78 6.59
C TRP A 436 -5.57 -24.02 5.65
N PHE A 437 -4.89 -25.13 5.81
CA PHE A 437 -3.71 -25.48 5.01
C PHE A 437 -4.03 -26.24 3.70
N SER A 438 -5.27 -26.36 3.35
CA SER A 438 -5.69 -27.11 2.15
C SER A 438 -5.91 -26.21 0.91
#